data_1277a9dd3683aa7033216f89b91978f6
#
_entry.id   1277a9dd3683aa7033216f89b91978f6
#
_cell.length_a   1.000
_cell.length_b   1.000
_cell.length_c   1.000
_cell.angle_alpha   90.00
_cell.angle_beta   90.00
_cell.angle_gamma   90.00
#
_symmetry.space_group_name_H-M   'P 1'
#
loop_
_entity.id
_entity.type
_entity.pdbx_description
1 polymer ?
#
loop_
_entity_poly.entity_id
_entity_poly.type
_entity_poly.pdbx_seq_one_letter_code
_entity_poly.pdbx_strand_id
1 'polypeptide(L)' 'MTLQQGQIQELSEKHKRLEETINAEMSNPDWDEIRVAALKKEKLRVKDELERLRSSLH' A
#
# COMPACT_ATOMS: atom_id res chain seq x y z
N MET A 1 -21.87 -5.09 -5.49
CA MET A 1 -20.49 -4.59 -5.53
C MET A 1 -19.93 -4.79 -6.93
N THR A 2 -19.32 -3.78 -7.52
CA THR A 2 -18.71 -3.89 -8.84
C THR A 2 -17.31 -4.48 -8.73
N LEU A 3 -16.76 -4.95 -9.86
CA LEU A 3 -15.41 -5.46 -9.91
C LEU A 3 -14.39 -4.39 -9.48
N GLN A 4 -14.61 -3.14 -9.92
CA GLN A 4 -13.75 -2.02 -9.54
C GLN A 4 -13.78 -1.75 -8.04
N GLN A 5 -14.96 -1.82 -7.43
CA GLN A 5 -15.08 -1.61 -5.98
C GLN A 5 -14.36 -2.71 -5.21
N GLY A 6 -14.42 -3.95 -5.70
CA GLY A 6 -13.66 -5.05 -5.12
C GLY A 6 -12.17 -4.83 -5.20
N GLN A 7 -11.68 -4.33 -6.35
CA GLN A 7 -10.26 -4.01 -6.53
C GLN A 7 -9.82 -2.88 -5.61
N ILE A 8 -10.63 -1.83 -5.47
CA ILE A 8 -10.33 -0.72 -4.58
C ILE A 8 -10.21 -1.20 -3.14
N GLN A 9 -11.12 -2.06 -2.70
CA GLN A 9 -11.08 -2.60 -1.36
C GLN A 9 -9.82 -3.43 -1.12
N GLU A 10 -9.47 -4.31 -2.06
CA GLU A 10 -8.26 -5.13 -1.96
C GLU A 10 -6.99 -4.27 -1.90
N LEU A 11 -6.91 -3.26 -2.75
CA LEU A 11 -5.76 -2.35 -2.76
C LEU A 11 -5.69 -1.52 -1.49
N SER A 12 -6.83 -1.09 -0.95
CA SER A 12 -6.87 -0.35 0.31
C SER A 12 -6.34 -1.20 1.46
N GLU A 13 -6.73 -2.46 1.51
CA GLU A 13 -6.24 -3.39 2.53
C GLU A 13 -4.75 -3.66 2.37
N LYS A 14 -4.30 -3.82 1.14
CA LYS A 14 -2.88 -4.01 0.85
C LYS A 14 -2.06 -2.80 1.28
N HIS A 15 -2.56 -1.60 0.99
CA HIS A 15 -1.92 -0.35 1.40
C HIS A 15 -1.78 -0.29 2.92
N LYS A 16 -2.84 -0.61 3.62
CA LYS A 16 -2.84 -0.62 5.08
C LYS A 16 -1.84 -1.62 5.65
N ARG A 17 -1.80 -2.83 5.08
CA ARG A 17 -0.84 -3.86 5.51
C ARG A 17 0.60 -3.44 5.27
N LEU A 18 0.85 -2.79 4.15
CA LEU A 18 2.19 -2.26 3.85
C LEU A 18 2.60 -1.21 4.87
N GLU A 19 1.69 -0.30 5.25
CA GLU A 19 1.98 0.68 6.29
C GLU A 19 2.30 0.01 7.62
N GLU A 20 1.52 -0.98 8.01
CA GLU A 20 1.74 -1.73 9.25
C GLU A 20 3.09 -2.46 9.23
N THR A 21 3.43 -3.06 8.08
CA THR A 21 4.69 -3.77 7.91
C THR A 21 5.87 -2.80 8.00
N ILE A 22 5.77 -1.64 7.36
CA ILE A 22 6.81 -0.61 7.43
C ILE A 22 7.01 -0.16 8.88
N ASN A 23 5.92 0.12 9.58
CA ASN A 23 6.00 0.56 10.97
C ASN A 23 6.62 -0.51 11.88
N ALA A 24 6.25 -1.77 11.66
CA ALA A 24 6.81 -2.89 12.42
C ALA A 24 8.31 -3.05 12.16
N GLU A 25 8.73 -2.93 10.90
CA GLU A 25 10.16 -3.00 10.55
C GLU A 25 10.94 -1.86 11.19
N MET A 26 10.41 -0.65 11.11
CA MET A 26 11.09 0.55 11.61
C MET A 26 11.11 0.62 13.14
N SER A 27 10.27 -0.13 13.84
CA SER A 27 10.36 -0.20 15.30
C SER A 27 11.48 -1.09 15.79
N ASN A 28 12.09 -1.88 14.91
CA ASN A 28 13.26 -2.67 15.23
C ASN A 28 14.49 -1.76 15.15
N PRO A 29 15.35 -1.69 16.20
CA PRO A 29 16.55 -0.82 16.16
C PRO A 29 17.52 -1.15 15.03
N ASP A 30 17.49 -2.40 14.54
CA ASP A 30 18.38 -2.84 13.46
C ASP A 30 17.66 -2.95 12.12
N TRP A 31 16.63 -2.12 11.88
CA TRP A 31 15.88 -2.21 10.65
C TRP A 31 16.73 -1.94 9.41
N ASP A 32 16.38 -2.65 8.33
CA ASP A 32 17.10 -2.60 7.06
C ASP A 32 16.52 -1.49 6.18
N GLU A 33 17.35 -0.49 5.86
CA GLU A 33 16.96 0.64 5.00
C GLU A 33 16.53 0.18 3.61
N ILE A 34 17.21 -0.81 3.05
CA ILE A 34 16.90 -1.31 1.71
C ILE A 34 15.51 -1.95 1.70
N ARG A 35 15.23 -2.75 2.72
CA ARG A 35 13.94 -3.41 2.85
C ARG A 35 12.81 -2.40 3.04
N VAL A 36 13.00 -1.42 3.91
CA VAL A 36 12.00 -0.39 4.15
C VAL A 36 11.77 0.46 2.90
N ALA A 37 12.84 0.79 2.17
CA ALA A 37 12.72 1.53 0.93
C ALA A 37 11.90 0.75 -0.11
N ALA A 38 12.12 -0.55 -0.22
CA ALA A 38 11.34 -1.40 -1.11
C ALA A 38 9.87 -1.45 -0.72
N LEU A 39 9.59 -1.55 0.57
CA LEU A 39 8.21 -1.55 1.08
C LEU A 39 7.51 -0.21 0.82
N LYS A 40 8.23 0.89 1.02
CA LYS A 40 7.68 2.23 0.74
C LYS A 40 7.37 2.43 -0.73
N LYS A 41 8.23 1.90 -1.60
CA LYS A 41 8.02 1.96 -3.05
C LYS A 41 6.77 1.19 -3.44
N GLU A 42 6.59 -0.01 -2.87
CA GLU A 42 5.39 -0.81 -3.11
C GLU A 42 4.14 -0.10 -2.61
N LYS A 43 4.22 0.54 -1.45
CA LYS A 43 3.11 1.31 -0.90
C LYS A 43 2.69 2.44 -1.85
N LEU A 44 3.66 3.14 -2.43
CA LEU A 44 3.39 4.19 -3.40
C LEU A 44 2.70 3.67 -4.65
N ARG A 45 3.12 2.52 -5.16
CA ARG A 45 2.48 1.89 -6.31
C ARG A 45 1.01 1.58 -6.03
N VAL A 46 0.76 1.00 -4.87
CA VAL A 46 -0.61 0.66 -4.47
C VAL A 46 -1.45 1.92 -4.35
N LYS A 47 -0.89 2.97 -3.76
CA LYS A 47 -1.58 4.24 -3.63
C LYS A 47 -1.92 4.85 -4.99
N ASP A 48 -0.98 4.81 -5.94
CA ASP A 48 -1.21 5.32 -7.29
C ASP A 48 -2.33 4.57 -8.00
N GLU A 49 -2.35 3.25 -7.87
CA GLU A 49 -3.43 2.44 -8.43
C GLU A 49 -4.78 2.76 -7.81
N LEU A 50 -4.80 2.94 -6.49
CA LEU A 50 -6.01 3.34 -5.79
C LEU A 50 -6.56 4.66 -6.33
N GLU A 51 -5.69 5.63 -6.50
CA GLU A 51 -6.10 6.94 -7.02
C GLU A 51 -6.64 6.84 -8.43
N ARG A 52 -6.02 6.04 -9.28
CA ARG A 52 -6.52 5.81 -10.64
C ARG A 52 -7.90 5.19 -10.65
N LEU A 53 -8.10 4.15 -9.84
CA LEU A 53 -9.38 3.47 -9.78
C LEU A 53 -10.47 4.37 -9.24
N ARG A 54 -10.16 5.16 -8.22
CA ARG A 54 -11.11 6.12 -7.67
C ARG A 54 -11.48 7.20 -8.68
N SER A 55 -10.50 7.69 -9.42
CA SER A 55 -10.74 8.68 -10.48
C SER A 55 -11.63 8.13 -11.58
N SER A 56 -11.49 6.86 -11.91
CA SER A 56 -12.29 6.25 -12.96
C SER A 56 -13.74 6.01 -12.57
N LEU A 57 -14.07 6.13 -11.29
CA LEU A 57 -15.44 5.98 -10.80
C LEU A 57 -16.26 7.28 -10.87
N HIS A 58 -15.66 8.39 -11.22
CA HIS A 58 -16.34 9.70 -11.34
C HIS A 58 -17.08 9.85 -12.64
#